data_257922a212ba369a086ef99096f3ed8e
#
_entry.id   257922a212ba369a086ef99096f3ed8e
#
_cell.length_a   1.000
_cell.length_b   1.000
_cell.length_c   1.000
_cell.angle_alpha   90.00
_cell.angle_beta   90.00
_cell.angle_gamma   90.00
#
_symmetry.space_group_name_H-M   'P 1'
#
loop_
_entity.id
_entity.type
_entity.pdbx_description
1 polymer ?
#
loop_
_entity_poly.entity_id
_entity_poly.type
_entity_poly.pdbx_seq_one_letter_code
_entity_poly.pdbx_strand_id
1 'polypeptide(L)'
;MAKPKLDAVTAGAVDLARAAAVETGGEDAVGEHQDVVAEGDRVVTHTYQCLLPGYADWQWAVTLVRASRAKEPTVNEVVLLPTPGALLAPEWVPWADRIGPGDIAPGTLMATPDNDPRLEPGFAATDLPADSDSSEWVQLRSTVAELGLGRARVLSLHGRDEAAERWLAGPPGPSDDGSREAPANCATCGYFVALRGSLGTLFGACANQYSASDGRVVSLDHGCGG
;
A
#
# COMPACT_ATOMS: atom_id res chain seq x y z
N MET A 1 -22.68 -21.80 -26.72
CA MET A 1 -23.81 -22.38 -25.97
C MET A 1 -25.07 -21.63 -26.37
N ALA A 2 -26.23 -22.29 -26.56
CA ALA A 2 -27.50 -21.63 -26.81
C ALA A 2 -27.92 -20.84 -25.56
N LYS A 3 -28.47 -19.62 -25.74
CA LYS A 3 -29.01 -18.84 -24.62
C LYS A 3 -30.17 -19.61 -23.98
N PRO A 4 -30.26 -19.68 -22.62
CA PRO A 4 -31.36 -20.32 -21.94
C PRO A 4 -32.68 -19.64 -22.32
N LYS A 5 -33.74 -20.42 -22.42
CA LYS A 5 -35.07 -19.92 -22.74
C LYS A 5 -35.74 -19.37 -21.49
N LEU A 6 -36.32 -18.20 -21.60
CA LEU A 6 -37.05 -17.55 -20.52
C LEU A 6 -38.26 -18.39 -20.12
N ASP A 7 -38.38 -18.81 -18.85
CA ASP A 7 -39.56 -19.48 -18.32
C ASP A 7 -40.66 -18.45 -18.01
N ALA A 8 -41.78 -18.51 -18.70
CA ALA A 8 -42.81 -17.50 -18.61
C ALA A 8 -43.44 -17.34 -17.22
N VAL A 9 -43.49 -18.41 -16.44
CA VAL A 9 -44.08 -18.40 -15.06
C VAL A 9 -43.13 -17.67 -14.13
N THR A 10 -41.86 -18.02 -14.19
CA THR A 10 -40.84 -17.40 -13.33
C THR A 10 -40.60 -15.95 -13.74
N ALA A 11 -40.57 -15.64 -15.04
CA ALA A 11 -40.43 -14.29 -15.54
C ALA A 11 -41.64 -13.37 -15.25
N GLY A 12 -42.84 -13.96 -15.13
CA GLY A 12 -44.05 -13.23 -14.76
C GLY A 12 -44.20 -12.94 -13.27
N ALA A 13 -43.34 -13.53 -12.41
CA ALA A 13 -43.43 -13.42 -10.97
C ALA A 13 -42.73 -12.15 -10.40
N VAL A 14 -42.93 -11.00 -11.04
CA VAL A 14 -42.33 -9.73 -10.68
C VAL A 14 -42.65 -9.31 -9.25
N ASP A 15 -43.92 -9.48 -8.82
CA ASP A 15 -44.37 -9.10 -7.48
C ASP A 15 -43.69 -9.94 -6.38
N LEU A 16 -43.50 -11.23 -6.62
CA LEU A 16 -42.75 -12.11 -5.70
C LEU A 16 -41.28 -11.67 -5.58
N ALA A 17 -40.66 -11.40 -6.71
CA ALA A 17 -39.27 -10.92 -6.72
C ALA A 17 -39.14 -9.57 -6.01
N ARG A 18 -40.08 -8.62 -6.27
CA ARG A 18 -40.10 -7.32 -5.57
C ARG A 18 -40.25 -7.50 -4.06
N ALA A 19 -41.20 -8.33 -3.63
CA ALA A 19 -41.40 -8.56 -2.22
C ALA A 19 -40.16 -9.12 -1.52
N ALA A 20 -39.43 -10.01 -2.16
CA ALA A 20 -38.17 -10.56 -1.62
C ALA A 20 -37.06 -9.48 -1.55
N ALA A 21 -36.94 -8.62 -2.56
CA ALA A 21 -35.99 -7.51 -2.52
C ALA A 21 -36.33 -6.53 -1.39
N VAL A 22 -37.60 -6.20 -1.21
CA VAL A 22 -38.08 -5.30 -0.13
C VAL A 22 -37.89 -5.94 1.26
N GLU A 23 -38.12 -7.22 1.40
CA GLU A 23 -37.86 -7.94 2.66
C GLU A 23 -36.37 -7.86 3.06
N THR A 24 -35.48 -7.88 2.07
CA THR A 24 -34.03 -7.83 2.30
C THR A 24 -33.52 -6.40 2.50
N GLY A 25 -33.94 -5.46 1.67
CA GLY A 25 -33.37 -4.11 1.60
C GLY A 25 -34.21 -3.00 2.25
N GLY A 26 -35.50 -3.27 2.45
CA GLY A 26 -36.49 -2.26 2.87
C GLY A 26 -37.25 -1.62 1.70
N GLU A 27 -38.43 -1.12 1.96
CA GLU A 27 -39.33 -0.52 0.96
C GLU A 27 -38.65 0.65 0.22
N ASP A 28 -37.98 1.52 0.96
CA ASP A 28 -37.34 2.74 0.42
C ASP A 28 -36.04 2.43 -0.34
N ALA A 29 -35.55 1.19 -0.31
CA ALA A 29 -34.29 0.78 -0.95
C ALA A 29 -34.48 0.18 -2.35
N VAL A 30 -35.72 -0.22 -2.70
CA VAL A 30 -36.03 -0.94 -3.94
C VAL A 30 -36.85 -0.08 -4.88
N GLY A 31 -36.24 0.32 -5.99
CA GLY A 31 -36.84 1.14 -7.03
C GLY A 31 -37.60 0.31 -8.07
N GLU A 32 -37.61 0.83 -9.29
CA GLU A 32 -38.34 0.24 -10.43
C GLU A 32 -37.71 -1.09 -10.88
N HIS A 33 -38.57 -2.00 -11.40
CA HIS A 33 -38.14 -3.20 -12.10
C HIS A 33 -37.44 -2.82 -13.41
N GLN A 34 -36.23 -3.33 -13.62
CA GLN A 34 -35.40 -2.93 -14.75
C GLN A 34 -35.36 -4.00 -15.85
N ASP A 35 -35.09 -5.24 -15.49
CA ASP A 35 -34.87 -6.31 -16.46
C ASP A 35 -35.21 -7.68 -15.90
N VAL A 36 -35.34 -8.67 -16.80
CA VAL A 36 -35.53 -10.08 -16.50
C VAL A 36 -34.66 -10.94 -17.41
N VAL A 37 -33.79 -11.72 -16.83
CA VAL A 37 -32.79 -12.53 -17.54
C VAL A 37 -32.94 -14.00 -17.22
N ALA A 38 -32.88 -14.86 -18.24
CA ALA A 38 -32.83 -16.30 -18.05
C ALA A 38 -31.39 -16.74 -17.75
N GLU A 39 -31.17 -17.29 -16.56
CA GLU A 39 -29.86 -17.82 -16.13
C GLU A 39 -29.73 -19.33 -16.44
N GLY A 40 -30.82 -20.04 -16.51
CA GLY A 40 -30.85 -21.47 -16.76
C GLY A 40 -32.27 -22.00 -17.06
N ASP A 41 -32.42 -23.33 -17.07
CA ASP A 41 -33.74 -23.94 -17.21
C ASP A 41 -34.59 -23.61 -15.98
N ARG A 42 -35.66 -22.84 -16.16
CA ARG A 42 -36.55 -22.36 -15.10
C ARG A 42 -35.88 -21.56 -13.98
N VAL A 43 -34.73 -20.94 -14.28
CA VAL A 43 -34.02 -20.02 -13.39
C VAL A 43 -34.00 -18.65 -14.07
N VAL A 44 -34.55 -17.66 -13.39
CA VAL A 44 -34.71 -16.32 -13.91
C VAL A 44 -34.29 -15.30 -12.85
N THR A 45 -33.51 -14.32 -13.24
CA THR A 45 -33.13 -13.20 -12.38
C THR A 45 -33.90 -11.94 -12.78
N HIS A 46 -34.61 -11.35 -11.83
CA HIS A 46 -35.24 -10.04 -11.93
C HIS A 46 -34.31 -9.00 -11.34
N THR A 47 -34.16 -7.86 -11.99
CA THR A 47 -33.37 -6.75 -11.47
C THR A 47 -34.23 -5.54 -11.14
N TYR A 48 -33.88 -4.84 -10.04
CA TYR A 48 -34.54 -3.62 -9.59
C TYR A 48 -33.50 -2.54 -9.30
N GLN A 49 -33.85 -1.30 -9.53
CA GLN A 49 -33.02 -0.17 -9.18
C GLN A 49 -32.74 -0.16 -7.68
N CYS A 50 -31.48 0.06 -7.30
CA CYS A 50 -31.09 0.29 -5.91
C CYS A 50 -31.25 1.79 -5.58
N LEU A 51 -31.99 2.09 -4.50
CA LEU A 51 -32.16 3.45 -3.99
C LEU A 51 -31.39 3.72 -2.70
N LEU A 52 -30.56 2.78 -2.27
CA LEU A 52 -29.75 2.95 -1.06
C LEU A 52 -28.71 4.06 -1.24
N PRO A 53 -28.60 5.02 -0.31
CA PRO A 53 -27.54 6.02 -0.33
C PRO A 53 -26.16 5.37 -0.32
N GLY A 54 -25.27 5.82 -1.20
CA GLY A 54 -23.91 5.28 -1.34
C GLY A 54 -23.78 4.08 -2.28
N TYR A 55 -24.88 3.54 -2.80
CA TYR A 55 -24.93 2.44 -3.77
C TYR A 55 -25.41 2.93 -5.15
N ALA A 56 -24.88 4.07 -5.59
CA ALA A 56 -25.16 4.57 -6.94
C ALA A 56 -24.69 3.52 -7.97
N ASP A 57 -25.51 3.29 -9.00
CA ASP A 57 -25.26 2.31 -10.05
C ASP A 57 -25.12 0.85 -9.56
N TRP A 58 -25.76 0.53 -8.44
CA TRP A 58 -26.01 -0.84 -8.02
C TRP A 58 -27.45 -1.22 -8.29
N GLN A 59 -27.73 -2.51 -8.39
CA GLN A 59 -29.07 -3.06 -8.61
C GLN A 59 -29.35 -4.25 -7.69
N TRP A 60 -30.58 -4.37 -7.26
CA TRP A 60 -31.07 -5.59 -6.62
C TRP A 60 -31.28 -6.66 -7.69
N ALA A 61 -30.71 -7.84 -7.49
CA ALA A 61 -30.90 -9.00 -8.33
C ALA A 61 -31.58 -10.10 -7.51
N VAL A 62 -32.77 -10.49 -7.96
CA VAL A 62 -33.57 -11.52 -7.31
C VAL A 62 -33.69 -12.71 -8.25
N THR A 63 -33.04 -13.81 -7.89
CA THR A 63 -33.08 -15.04 -8.66
C THR A 63 -34.22 -15.90 -8.19
N LEU A 64 -35.14 -16.19 -9.09
CA LEU A 64 -36.27 -17.11 -8.87
C LEU A 64 -36.01 -18.43 -9.58
N VAL A 65 -36.42 -19.52 -8.96
CA VAL A 65 -36.35 -20.87 -9.53
C VAL A 65 -37.71 -21.56 -9.45
N ARG A 66 -38.03 -22.31 -10.47
CA ARG A 66 -39.25 -23.10 -10.49
C ARG A 66 -38.93 -24.58 -10.70
N ALA A 67 -39.31 -25.41 -9.72
CA ALA A 67 -39.12 -26.84 -9.83
C ALA A 67 -39.94 -27.44 -10.99
N SER A 68 -39.51 -28.58 -11.51
CA SER A 68 -40.24 -29.27 -12.57
C SER A 68 -41.69 -29.57 -12.13
N ARG A 69 -42.65 -29.18 -12.96
CA ARG A 69 -44.12 -29.34 -12.72
C ARG A 69 -44.69 -28.44 -11.60
N ALA A 70 -43.86 -27.63 -10.92
CA ALA A 70 -44.39 -26.65 -9.97
C ALA A 70 -45.19 -25.57 -10.72
N LYS A 71 -46.24 -25.07 -10.10
CA LYS A 71 -47.07 -24.00 -10.64
C LYS A 71 -46.50 -22.61 -10.27
N GLU A 72 -45.79 -22.52 -9.16
CA GLU A 72 -45.27 -21.29 -8.58
C GLU A 72 -43.74 -21.36 -8.46
N PRO A 73 -43.04 -20.27 -8.70
CA PRO A 73 -41.63 -20.16 -8.46
C PRO A 73 -41.33 -19.88 -6.98
N THR A 74 -40.13 -20.15 -6.58
CA THR A 74 -39.58 -19.79 -5.27
C THR A 74 -38.40 -18.90 -5.39
N VAL A 75 -38.14 -18.07 -4.38
CA VAL A 75 -36.92 -17.22 -4.29
C VAL A 75 -35.75 -18.14 -3.98
N ASN A 76 -34.71 -18.03 -4.79
CA ASN A 76 -33.44 -18.72 -4.60
C ASN A 76 -32.43 -17.81 -3.92
N GLU A 77 -32.32 -16.56 -4.38
CA GLU A 77 -31.30 -15.62 -3.92
C GLU A 77 -31.77 -14.19 -4.09
N VAL A 78 -31.37 -13.32 -3.16
CA VAL A 78 -31.50 -11.86 -3.27
C VAL A 78 -30.14 -11.26 -2.99
N VAL A 79 -29.58 -10.53 -3.94
CA VAL A 79 -28.24 -9.92 -3.84
C VAL A 79 -28.25 -8.51 -4.41
N LEU A 80 -27.31 -7.69 -3.93
CA LEU A 80 -27.03 -6.39 -4.49
C LEU A 80 -25.81 -6.51 -5.41
N LEU A 81 -25.97 -6.21 -6.68
CA LEU A 81 -24.92 -6.35 -7.70
C LEU A 81 -24.55 -4.99 -8.31
N PRO A 82 -23.26 -4.76 -8.60
CA PRO A 82 -22.82 -3.57 -9.29
C PRO A 82 -23.19 -3.61 -10.78
N THR A 83 -23.56 -2.47 -11.32
CA THR A 83 -23.62 -2.25 -12.78
C THR A 83 -22.29 -1.63 -13.26
N PRO A 84 -22.07 -1.48 -14.58
CA PRO A 84 -20.80 -0.94 -15.09
C PRO A 84 -20.42 0.47 -14.60
N GLY A 85 -21.39 1.24 -14.07
CA GLY A 85 -21.13 2.56 -13.48
C GLY A 85 -20.85 2.57 -11.99
N ALA A 86 -20.97 1.42 -11.32
CA ALA A 86 -20.88 1.33 -9.88
C ALA A 86 -19.46 1.61 -9.37
N LEU A 87 -19.37 2.38 -8.28
CA LEU A 87 -18.11 2.55 -7.56
C LEU A 87 -17.78 1.27 -6.81
N LEU A 88 -16.72 0.62 -7.23
CA LEU A 88 -16.19 -0.59 -6.60
C LEU A 88 -14.95 -0.27 -5.79
N ALA A 89 -14.67 -1.14 -4.80
CA ALA A 89 -13.38 -1.11 -4.13
C ALA A 89 -12.25 -1.30 -5.17
N PRO A 90 -11.12 -0.61 -5.01
CA PRO A 90 -9.96 -0.85 -5.84
C PRO A 90 -9.49 -2.30 -5.70
N GLU A 91 -8.71 -2.76 -6.68
CA GLU A 91 -8.09 -4.09 -6.62
C GLU A 91 -7.31 -4.25 -5.30
N TRP A 92 -7.41 -5.44 -4.72
CA TRP A 92 -6.73 -5.71 -3.46
C TRP A 92 -5.21 -5.68 -3.66
N VAL A 93 -4.55 -4.86 -2.86
CA VAL A 93 -3.09 -4.76 -2.81
C VAL A 93 -2.61 -5.37 -1.49
N PRO A 94 -1.58 -6.24 -1.49
CA PRO A 94 -0.97 -6.77 -0.27
C PRO A 94 -0.61 -5.65 0.71
N TRP A 95 -0.74 -5.92 2.01
CA TRP A 95 -0.46 -4.91 3.04
C TRP A 95 0.97 -4.33 2.92
N ALA A 96 1.96 -5.19 2.64
CA ALA A 96 3.35 -4.77 2.46
C ALA A 96 3.54 -3.76 1.30
N ASP A 97 2.70 -3.84 0.28
CA ASP A 97 2.77 -2.97 -0.90
C ASP A 97 1.98 -1.66 -0.72
N ARG A 98 1.17 -1.59 0.36
CA ARG A 98 0.40 -0.38 0.72
C ARG A 98 1.14 0.55 1.67
N ILE A 99 2.21 0.06 2.31
CA ILE A 99 2.95 0.83 3.31
C ILE A 99 3.73 1.94 2.62
N GLY A 100 3.49 3.16 3.04
CA GLY A 100 4.23 4.35 2.61
C GLY A 100 5.23 4.85 3.65
N PRO A 101 6.03 5.85 3.29
CA PRO A 101 6.91 6.53 4.23
C PRO A 101 6.13 7.11 5.42
N GLY A 102 6.54 6.78 6.63
CA GLY A 102 5.90 7.27 7.86
C GLY A 102 4.79 6.38 8.44
N ASP A 103 4.36 5.32 7.74
CA ASP A 103 3.29 4.43 8.23
C ASP A 103 3.75 3.48 9.34
N ILE A 104 5.05 3.30 9.52
CA ILE A 104 5.59 2.41 10.55
C ILE A 104 5.62 3.15 11.89
N ALA A 105 4.71 2.77 12.78
CA ALA A 105 4.67 3.28 14.14
C ALA A 105 5.63 2.52 15.09
N PRO A 106 6.02 3.12 16.24
CA PRO A 106 6.75 2.40 17.26
C PRO A 106 6.00 1.13 17.68
N GLY A 107 6.69 -0.02 17.65
CA GLY A 107 6.11 -1.33 17.95
C GLY A 107 5.55 -2.08 16.73
N THR A 108 5.48 -1.48 15.56
CA THR A 108 5.16 -2.19 14.32
C THR A 108 6.35 -3.05 13.90
N LEU A 109 6.13 -4.36 13.77
CA LEU A 109 7.12 -5.28 13.23
C LEU A 109 6.86 -5.50 11.75
N MET A 110 7.78 -5.06 10.91
CA MET A 110 7.78 -5.36 9.49
C MET A 110 8.95 -6.28 9.15
N ALA A 111 8.65 -7.50 8.69
CA ALA A 111 9.69 -8.43 8.27
C ALA A 111 10.34 -7.93 6.97
N THR A 112 11.66 -7.79 6.97
CA THR A 112 12.41 -7.48 5.75
C THR A 112 12.65 -8.79 4.99
N PRO A 113 12.25 -8.89 3.72
CA PRO A 113 12.50 -10.07 2.89
C PRO A 113 13.99 -10.42 2.81
N ASP A 114 14.31 -11.71 2.71
CA ASP A 114 15.71 -12.17 2.60
C ASP A 114 16.37 -11.67 1.32
N ASN A 115 15.60 -11.47 0.26
CA ASN A 115 16.04 -10.98 -1.05
C ASN A 115 15.79 -9.50 -1.29
N ASP A 116 15.67 -8.68 -0.23
CA ASP A 116 15.52 -7.23 -0.38
C ASP A 116 16.72 -6.63 -1.13
N PRO A 117 16.54 -6.05 -2.34
CA PRO A 117 17.65 -5.55 -3.15
C PRO A 117 18.40 -4.36 -2.53
N ARG A 118 17.78 -3.70 -1.54
CA ARG A 118 18.39 -2.57 -0.81
C ARG A 118 19.41 -3.02 0.23
N LEU A 119 19.48 -4.32 0.49
CA LEU A 119 20.37 -4.89 1.50
C LEU A 119 21.30 -5.94 0.88
N GLU A 120 22.50 -5.99 1.41
CA GLU A 120 23.52 -7.00 1.09
C GLU A 120 24.09 -7.61 2.38
N PRO A 121 24.69 -8.81 2.34
CA PRO A 121 25.38 -9.34 3.50
C PRO A 121 26.44 -8.38 4.03
N GLY A 122 26.42 -8.15 5.32
CA GLY A 122 27.46 -7.37 5.98
C GLY A 122 28.73 -8.21 6.20
N PHE A 123 29.80 -7.55 6.59
CA PHE A 123 31.04 -8.22 6.95
C PHE A 123 30.97 -8.65 8.42
N ALA A 124 30.44 -9.84 8.69
CA ALA A 124 30.39 -10.37 10.04
C ALA A 124 31.81 -10.71 10.49
N ALA A 125 32.23 -10.19 11.65
CA ALA A 125 33.54 -10.51 12.22
C ALA A 125 33.74 -12.03 12.51
N THR A 126 32.65 -12.82 12.46
CA THR A 126 32.65 -14.28 12.56
C THR A 126 33.27 -14.97 11.34
N ASP A 127 33.38 -14.27 10.19
CA ASP A 127 34.02 -14.80 9.00
C ASP A 127 35.55 -14.63 9.04
N LEU A 128 36.03 -13.95 10.06
CA LEU A 128 37.46 -13.80 10.32
C LEU A 128 37.97 -14.97 11.19
N PRO A 129 39.15 -15.55 10.88
CA PRO A 129 39.77 -16.58 11.71
C PRO A 129 39.92 -16.07 13.15
N ALA A 130 39.46 -16.86 14.11
CA ALA A 130 39.48 -16.48 15.54
C ALA A 130 40.92 -16.23 16.08
N ASP A 131 41.94 -16.81 15.45
CA ASP A 131 43.34 -16.84 15.87
C ASP A 131 44.19 -15.74 15.21
N SER A 132 43.61 -14.82 14.50
CA SER A 132 44.37 -13.80 13.78
C SER A 132 44.70 -12.60 14.66
N ASP A 133 45.77 -12.69 15.42
CA ASP A 133 46.40 -11.58 16.16
C ASP A 133 47.29 -10.69 15.26
N SER A 134 47.26 -10.86 13.94
CA SER A 134 48.02 -10.01 13.04
C SER A 134 47.51 -8.58 13.08
N SER A 135 48.41 -7.63 12.94
CA SER A 135 48.07 -6.19 12.86
C SER A 135 47.06 -5.87 11.76
N GLU A 136 47.04 -6.64 10.66
CA GLU A 136 46.12 -6.52 9.53
C GLU A 136 44.67 -6.84 9.96
N TRP A 137 44.46 -7.91 10.75
CA TRP A 137 43.16 -8.29 11.25
C TRP A 137 42.61 -7.31 12.28
N VAL A 138 43.49 -6.76 13.15
CA VAL A 138 43.09 -5.71 14.08
C VAL A 138 42.64 -4.48 13.34
N GLN A 139 43.39 -4.09 12.30
CA GLN A 139 43.05 -2.93 11.47
C GLN A 139 41.75 -3.14 10.66
N LEU A 140 41.57 -4.34 10.10
CA LEU A 140 40.35 -4.69 9.40
C LEU A 140 39.11 -4.67 10.30
N ARG A 141 39.20 -5.27 11.52
CA ARG A 141 38.12 -5.20 12.51
C ARG A 141 37.78 -3.75 12.91
N SER A 142 38.81 -2.93 13.09
CA SER A 142 38.60 -1.51 13.36
C SER A 142 37.88 -0.79 12.23
N THR A 143 38.27 -1.04 10.99
CA THR A 143 37.66 -0.47 9.80
C THR A 143 36.21 -0.94 9.64
N VAL A 144 35.94 -2.22 9.81
CA VAL A 144 34.59 -2.81 9.77
C VAL A 144 33.68 -2.19 10.85
N ALA A 145 34.19 -2.03 12.06
CA ALA A 145 33.47 -1.37 13.14
C ALA A 145 33.23 0.11 12.85
N GLU A 146 34.26 0.79 12.34
CA GLU A 146 34.22 2.22 12.01
C GLU A 146 33.20 2.51 10.90
N LEU A 147 33.14 1.68 9.88
CA LEU A 147 32.21 1.81 8.76
C LEU A 147 30.82 1.23 9.06
N GLY A 148 30.61 0.60 10.22
CA GLY A 148 29.36 -0.02 10.61
C GLY A 148 28.98 -1.26 9.78
N LEU A 149 29.96 -1.94 9.19
CA LEU A 149 29.77 -3.11 8.32
C LEU A 149 29.58 -4.42 9.08
N GLY A 150 29.77 -4.45 10.42
CA GLY A 150 29.69 -5.63 11.26
C GLY A 150 28.27 -6.14 11.57
N ARG A 151 27.25 -5.68 10.82
CA ARG A 151 25.87 -6.17 10.93
C ARG A 151 25.67 -7.33 9.98
N ALA A 152 24.71 -8.21 10.28
CA ALA A 152 24.36 -9.33 9.40
C ALA A 152 23.99 -8.89 7.98
N ARG A 153 23.34 -7.75 7.86
CA ARG A 153 22.97 -7.10 6.58
C ARG A 153 23.23 -5.60 6.67
N VAL A 154 23.71 -5.03 5.59
CA VAL A 154 23.99 -3.59 5.43
C VAL A 154 23.33 -3.08 4.14
N LEU A 155 23.23 -1.75 3.97
CA LEU A 155 22.72 -1.20 2.73
C LEU A 155 23.61 -1.61 1.54
N SER A 156 22.98 -2.17 0.52
CA SER A 156 23.60 -2.39 -0.79
C SER A 156 23.91 -1.06 -1.48
N LEU A 157 24.62 -1.09 -2.60
CA LEU A 157 24.82 0.10 -3.43
C LEU A 157 23.46 0.71 -3.83
N HIS A 158 22.55 -0.14 -4.32
CA HIS A 158 21.18 0.28 -4.68
C HIS A 158 20.44 0.92 -3.50
N GLY A 159 20.48 0.30 -2.32
CA GLY A 159 19.84 0.85 -1.12
C GLY A 159 20.43 2.20 -0.66
N ARG A 160 21.72 2.39 -0.87
CA ARG A 160 22.39 3.68 -0.59
C ARG A 160 21.98 4.77 -1.58
N ASP A 161 21.89 4.43 -2.87
CA ASP A 161 21.48 5.35 -3.91
C ASP A 161 20.04 5.79 -3.71
N GLU A 162 19.12 4.86 -3.46
CA GLU A 162 17.71 5.19 -3.14
C GLU A 162 17.60 6.06 -1.87
N ALA A 163 18.40 5.78 -0.85
CA ALA A 163 18.39 6.61 0.37
C ALA A 163 18.90 8.03 0.10
N ALA A 164 19.99 8.14 -0.69
CA ALA A 164 20.57 9.43 -1.06
C ALA A 164 19.58 10.26 -1.90
N GLU A 165 18.93 9.67 -2.88
CA GLU A 165 17.92 10.34 -3.72
C GLU A 165 16.74 10.85 -2.86
N ARG A 166 16.19 10.02 -1.97
CA ARG A 166 15.10 10.45 -1.09
C ARG A 166 15.50 11.57 -0.16
N TRP A 167 16.71 11.52 0.41
CA TRP A 167 17.18 12.54 1.34
C TRP A 167 17.49 13.85 0.61
N LEU A 168 18.04 13.80 -0.61
CA LEU A 168 18.28 15.00 -1.41
C LEU A 168 16.98 15.64 -1.91
N ALA A 169 15.95 14.84 -2.21
CA ALA A 169 14.66 15.34 -2.66
C ALA A 169 13.76 15.85 -1.52
N GLY A 170 14.05 15.46 -0.28
CA GLY A 170 13.27 15.79 0.91
C GLY A 170 13.82 17.00 1.69
N PRO A 171 13.27 17.26 2.90
CA PRO A 171 13.69 18.38 3.76
C PRO A 171 15.18 18.43 4.10
N PRO A 172 15.94 17.30 4.18
CA PRO A 172 17.38 17.34 4.36
C PRO A 172 18.19 17.86 3.17
N GLY A 173 17.57 17.96 1.99
CA GLY A 173 18.25 18.32 0.74
C GLY A 173 18.30 19.83 0.46
N PRO A 174 18.90 20.20 -0.66
CA PRO A 174 19.07 21.60 -1.05
C PRO A 174 17.80 22.25 -1.60
N SER A 175 16.78 21.46 -1.91
CA SER A 175 15.53 21.94 -2.55
C SER A 175 14.47 22.37 -1.55
N ASP A 176 14.70 22.21 -0.26
CA ASP A 176 13.84 22.72 0.80
C ASP A 176 13.81 24.25 0.80
N ASP A 177 12.67 24.84 1.14
CA ASP A 177 12.51 26.31 1.08
C ASP A 177 13.49 27.03 2.01
N GLY A 178 13.74 26.48 3.19
CA GLY A 178 14.74 27.02 4.12
C GLY A 178 16.16 26.96 3.57
N SER A 179 16.51 25.89 2.84
CA SER A 179 17.81 25.73 2.21
C SER A 179 18.04 26.72 1.07
N ARG A 180 17.01 27.01 0.29
CA ARG A 180 17.11 27.98 -0.84
C ARG A 180 17.30 29.39 -0.38
N GLU A 181 16.75 29.76 0.76
CA GLU A 181 16.86 31.12 1.32
C GLU A 181 18.13 31.32 2.18
N ALA A 182 18.82 30.24 2.53
CA ALA A 182 19.98 30.27 3.41
C ALA A 182 21.17 30.94 2.72
N PRO A 183 21.94 31.85 3.40
CA PRO A 183 23.08 32.54 2.84
C PRO A 183 24.31 31.64 2.65
N ALA A 184 24.34 30.46 3.29
CA ALA A 184 25.43 29.49 3.23
C ALA A 184 24.87 28.06 3.40
N ASN A 185 25.69 27.07 3.06
CA ASN A 185 25.33 25.66 3.14
C ASN A 185 26.13 24.88 4.21
N CYS A 186 25.72 23.63 4.47
CA CYS A 186 26.34 22.79 5.47
C CYS A 186 27.78 22.37 5.13
N ALA A 187 28.21 22.44 3.88
CA ALA A 187 29.58 22.07 3.50
C ALA A 187 30.64 22.91 4.22
N THR A 188 30.32 24.17 4.60
CA THR A 188 31.23 25.09 5.30
C THR A 188 30.81 25.31 6.76
N CYS A 189 29.75 24.69 7.22
CA CYS A 189 29.19 24.90 8.55
C CYS A 189 29.99 24.17 9.64
N GLY A 190 30.39 24.90 10.70
CA GLY A 190 31.12 24.32 11.83
C GLY A 190 30.31 23.33 12.69
N TYR A 191 28.98 23.35 12.60
CA TYR A 191 28.09 22.42 13.29
C TYR A 191 27.79 21.14 12.49
N PHE A 192 28.37 20.98 11.30
CA PHE A 192 28.17 19.80 10.48
C PHE A 192 29.03 18.63 10.96
N VAL A 193 28.41 17.52 11.29
CA VAL A 193 29.07 16.28 11.68
C VAL A 193 28.89 15.26 10.56
N ALA A 194 29.94 14.97 9.80
CA ALA A 194 29.89 14.05 8.67
C ALA A 194 29.45 12.62 9.09
N LEU A 195 28.60 11.98 8.27
CA LEU A 195 28.32 10.55 8.42
C LEU A 195 29.56 9.74 8.03
N ARG A 196 29.60 8.48 8.52
CA ARG A 196 30.64 7.53 8.11
C ARG A 196 30.21 6.76 6.85
N GLY A 197 31.18 6.22 6.14
CA GLY A 197 30.97 5.42 4.93
C GLY A 197 30.59 6.27 3.72
N SER A 198 30.08 5.63 2.69
CA SER A 198 29.83 6.28 1.38
C SER A 198 28.80 7.40 1.43
N LEU A 199 27.80 7.34 2.29
CA LEU A 199 26.83 8.41 2.48
C LEU A 199 27.43 9.66 3.13
N GLY A 200 28.55 9.53 3.85
CA GLY A 200 29.26 10.65 4.46
C GLY A 200 29.89 11.61 3.47
N THR A 201 30.01 11.24 2.20
CA THR A 201 30.45 12.14 1.12
C THR A 201 29.37 13.15 0.71
N LEU A 202 28.13 12.91 1.06
CA LEU A 202 26.99 13.74 0.70
C LEU A 202 26.20 14.27 1.91
N PHE A 203 26.27 13.58 3.06
CA PHE A 203 25.41 13.85 4.21
C PHE A 203 26.17 13.85 5.53
N GLY A 204 25.60 14.56 6.48
CA GLY A 204 26.01 14.59 7.87
C GLY A 204 24.83 14.89 8.79
N ALA A 205 25.12 15.00 10.09
CA ALA A 205 24.15 15.45 11.07
C ALA A 205 24.38 16.94 11.40
N CYS A 206 23.32 17.70 11.54
CA CYS A 206 23.37 19.04 12.10
C CYS A 206 23.48 18.95 13.62
N ALA A 207 24.38 19.72 14.24
CA ALA A 207 24.55 19.84 15.69
C ALA A 207 24.32 21.28 16.18
N ASN A 208 23.62 22.10 15.43
CA ASN A 208 23.28 23.46 15.83
C ASN A 208 21.92 23.48 16.56
N GLN A 209 21.95 23.67 17.87
CA GLN A 209 20.74 23.67 18.73
C GLN A 209 19.70 24.74 18.35
N TYR A 210 20.10 25.77 17.60
CA TYR A 210 19.17 26.82 17.16
C TYR A 210 18.58 26.58 15.78
N SER A 211 19.04 25.54 15.08
CA SER A 211 18.54 25.16 13.77
C SER A 211 17.34 24.22 13.87
N ALA A 212 16.36 24.37 12.97
CA ALA A 212 15.29 23.40 12.80
C ALA A 212 15.81 22.02 12.38
N SER A 213 17.05 21.94 11.91
CA SER A 213 17.73 20.71 11.49
C SER A 213 18.55 20.06 12.58
N ASP A 214 18.57 20.59 13.81
CA ASP A 214 19.33 20.00 14.92
C ASP A 214 18.98 18.51 15.13
N GLY A 215 20.03 17.68 15.24
CA GLY A 215 19.88 16.22 15.39
C GLY A 215 19.37 15.49 14.14
N ARG A 216 19.22 16.15 13.01
CA ARG A 216 18.75 15.55 11.75
C ARG A 216 19.89 15.35 10.76
N VAL A 217 19.72 14.35 9.89
CA VAL A 217 20.59 14.18 8.73
C VAL A 217 20.29 15.28 7.72
N VAL A 218 21.34 15.93 7.20
CA VAL A 218 21.27 16.99 6.19
C VAL A 218 22.31 16.74 5.10
N SER A 219 22.06 17.20 3.87
CA SER A 219 23.08 17.16 2.80
C SER A 219 24.12 18.25 2.98
N LEU A 220 25.27 18.10 2.34
CA LEU A 220 26.29 19.16 2.29
C LEU A 220 25.74 20.46 1.70
N ASP A 221 24.83 20.36 0.75
CA ASP A 221 24.20 21.49 0.06
C ASP A 221 22.97 22.05 0.79
N HIS A 222 22.56 21.43 1.91
CA HIS A 222 21.49 21.96 2.76
C HIS A 222 21.94 23.26 3.42
N GLY A 223 21.00 24.20 3.61
CA GLY A 223 21.21 25.44 4.33
C GLY A 223 20.15 25.65 5.40
N CYS A 224 20.51 26.29 6.50
CA CYS A 224 19.58 26.61 7.60
C CYS A 224 19.73 28.03 8.14
N GLY A 225 20.61 28.86 7.56
CA GLY A 225 20.89 30.21 8.01
C GLY A 225 21.69 30.32 9.32
N GLY A 226 22.26 29.20 9.81
CA GLY A 226 23.03 29.15 11.04
C GLY A 226 24.55 29.11 10.82
#